data_be8c8ccead83f90c6a51a99e5599f3fa
#
_entry.id   be8c8ccead83f90c6a51a99e5599f3fa
#
_cell.length_a   1.000
_cell.length_b   1.000
_cell.length_c   1.000
_cell.angle_alpha   90.00
_cell.angle_beta   90.00
_cell.angle_gamma   90.00
#
_symmetry.space_group_name_H-M   'P 1'
#
loop_
_entity.id
_entity.type
_entity.pdbx_description
1 polymer ?
#
loop_
_entity_poly.entity_id
_entity_poly.type
_entity_poly.pdbx_seq_one_letter_code
_entity_poly.pdbx_strand_id
1 'polypeptide(L)'
;MARNRGFTLIELMIVIAILGILLAIAIPAYGDFSIRAKVSEGIYLSSTAKASVSEYRAANGRYPVDNAEAGLPDVLESSYVESVEVGDEGVITITYRNIDDAVNGSQLALTPTWGANMGALTWSCKPTAANGVNERYIPQKCR
;
A
#
# COMPACT_ATOMS: atom_id res chain seq x y z
N MET A 1 1.44 60.74 -11.72
CA MET A 1 1.45 60.16 -10.39
C MET A 1 0.61 58.87 -10.42
N ALA A 2 1.25 57.72 -10.24
CA ALA A 2 0.56 56.44 -10.20
C ALA A 2 -0.22 56.33 -8.87
N ARG A 3 -1.55 56.21 -8.92
CA ARG A 3 -2.40 55.94 -7.73
C ARG A 3 -2.13 54.51 -7.27
N ASN A 4 -1.44 54.34 -6.15
CA ASN A 4 -1.36 53.07 -5.47
C ASN A 4 -2.77 52.71 -4.94
N ARG A 5 -3.42 51.72 -5.55
CA ARG A 5 -4.66 51.13 -5.06
C ARG A 5 -4.29 50.13 -3.99
N GLY A 6 -4.58 50.41 -2.74
CA GLY A 6 -4.43 49.49 -1.64
C GLY A 6 -5.55 48.44 -1.65
N PHE A 7 -5.28 47.25 -1.10
CA PHE A 7 -6.27 46.21 -0.87
C PHE A 7 -7.31 46.66 0.17
N THR A 8 -8.56 46.34 -0.08
CA THR A 8 -9.63 46.57 0.91
C THR A 8 -9.67 45.42 1.90
N LEU A 9 -10.10 45.71 3.14
CA LEU A 9 -10.26 44.70 4.19
C LEU A 9 -11.24 43.59 3.78
N ILE A 10 -12.32 43.96 3.06
CA ILE A 10 -13.32 43.01 2.59
C ILE A 10 -12.78 42.03 1.51
N GLU A 11 -11.88 42.51 0.62
CA GLU A 11 -11.23 41.65 -0.35
C GLU A 11 -10.38 40.59 0.33
N LEU A 12 -9.65 40.96 1.40
CA LEU A 12 -8.88 40.00 2.19
C LEU A 12 -9.77 39.01 2.92
N MET A 13 -10.90 39.49 3.51
CA MET A 13 -11.85 38.62 4.24
C MET A 13 -12.48 37.57 3.31
N ILE A 14 -12.87 37.93 2.10
CA ILE A 14 -13.45 36.98 1.14
C ILE A 14 -12.41 35.91 0.75
N VAL A 15 -11.17 36.29 0.53
CA VAL A 15 -10.09 35.34 0.16
C VAL A 15 -9.87 34.31 1.28
N ILE A 16 -9.73 34.74 2.53
CA ILE A 16 -9.51 33.79 3.64
C ILE A 16 -10.75 32.91 3.88
N ALA A 17 -11.97 33.42 3.67
CA ALA A 17 -13.18 32.62 3.78
C ALA A 17 -13.21 31.50 2.72
N ILE A 18 -12.88 31.82 1.46
CA ILE A 18 -12.82 30.82 0.37
C ILE A 18 -11.70 29.80 0.64
N LEU A 19 -10.51 30.26 1.04
CA LEU A 19 -9.41 29.37 1.42
C LEU A 19 -9.79 28.43 2.56
N GLY A 20 -10.50 28.91 3.58
CA GLY A 20 -10.98 28.10 4.69
C GLY A 20 -11.90 26.95 4.21
N ILE A 21 -12.82 27.23 3.32
CA ILE A 21 -13.72 26.20 2.74
C ILE A 21 -12.94 25.18 1.92
N LEU A 22 -12.00 25.62 1.08
CA LEU A 22 -11.20 24.72 0.26
C LEU A 22 -10.30 23.82 1.10
N LEU A 23 -9.67 24.36 2.15
CA LEU A 23 -8.82 23.61 3.07
C LEU A 23 -9.63 22.58 3.88
N ALA A 24 -10.85 22.91 4.28
CA ALA A 24 -11.70 21.98 5.01
C ALA A 24 -11.99 20.68 4.24
N ILE A 25 -12.01 20.74 2.91
CA ILE A 25 -12.21 19.57 2.04
C ILE A 25 -10.88 18.93 1.66
N ALA A 26 -9.84 19.75 1.40
CA ALA A 26 -8.58 19.28 0.88
C ALA A 26 -7.75 18.49 1.91
N ILE A 27 -7.75 18.91 3.17
CA ILE A 27 -6.92 18.29 4.22
C ILE A 27 -7.28 16.82 4.45
N PRO A 28 -8.54 16.42 4.70
CA PRO A 28 -8.87 15.01 4.91
C PRO A 28 -8.64 14.17 3.65
N ALA A 29 -8.90 14.72 2.46
CA ALA A 29 -8.66 14.00 1.20
C ALA A 29 -7.16 13.73 0.97
N TYR A 30 -6.30 14.68 1.32
CA TYR A 30 -4.85 14.52 1.23
C TYR A 30 -4.33 13.47 2.22
N GLY A 31 -4.89 13.41 3.43
CA GLY A 31 -4.56 12.38 4.43
C GLY A 31 -4.79 10.97 3.89
N ASP A 32 -5.96 10.69 3.35
CA ASP A 32 -6.29 9.39 2.76
C ASP A 32 -5.40 9.02 1.58
N PHE A 33 -5.10 9.99 0.73
CA PHE A 33 -4.20 9.77 -0.40
C PHE A 33 -2.78 9.43 0.07
N SER A 34 -2.26 10.12 1.08
CA SER A 34 -0.96 9.86 1.67
C SER A 34 -0.88 8.45 2.26
N ILE A 35 -1.89 8.02 3.04
CA ILE A 35 -1.97 6.67 3.59
C ILE A 35 -1.97 5.63 2.49
N ARG A 36 -2.78 5.82 1.45
CA ARG A 36 -2.84 4.90 0.30
C ARG A 36 -1.52 4.79 -0.46
N ALA A 37 -0.78 5.89 -0.61
CA ALA A 37 0.54 5.89 -1.22
C ALA A 37 1.53 5.04 -0.42
N LYS A 38 1.54 5.17 0.91
CA LYS A 38 2.39 4.37 1.80
C LYS A 38 2.02 2.89 1.80
N VAL A 39 0.72 2.56 1.81
CA VAL A 39 0.26 1.16 1.67
C VAL A 39 0.70 0.56 0.34
N SER A 40 0.70 1.34 -0.74
CA SER A 40 1.17 0.89 -2.05
C SER A 40 2.67 0.57 -2.08
N GLU A 41 3.49 1.17 -1.20
CA GLU A 41 4.90 0.84 -1.06
C GLU A 41 5.11 -0.64 -0.67
N GLY A 42 4.29 -1.17 0.25
CA GLY A 42 4.35 -2.58 0.65
C GLY A 42 4.04 -3.53 -0.51
N ILE A 43 3.08 -3.17 -1.36
CA ILE A 43 2.78 -3.94 -2.56
C ILE A 43 3.95 -3.92 -3.55
N TYR A 44 4.65 -2.79 -3.65
CA TYR A 44 5.83 -2.67 -4.48
C TYR A 44 7.00 -3.49 -3.90
N LEU A 45 7.26 -3.39 -2.60
CA LEU A 45 8.30 -4.15 -1.91
C LEU A 45 8.09 -5.66 -2.06
N SER A 46 6.82 -6.12 -2.03
CA SER A 46 6.47 -7.53 -2.23
C SER A 46 6.76 -8.06 -3.65
N SER A 47 7.13 -7.21 -4.61
CA SER A 47 7.46 -7.65 -5.97
C SER A 47 8.68 -8.57 -6.01
N THR A 48 9.66 -8.36 -5.13
CA THR A 48 10.80 -9.25 -4.95
C THR A 48 10.36 -10.63 -4.47
N ALA A 49 9.50 -10.67 -3.45
CA ALA A 49 8.94 -11.92 -2.93
C ALA A 49 8.12 -12.67 -3.99
N LYS A 50 7.31 -11.94 -4.77
CA LYS A 50 6.57 -12.55 -5.90
C LYS A 50 7.48 -13.19 -6.93
N ALA A 51 8.58 -12.53 -7.29
CA ALA A 51 9.56 -13.07 -8.23
C ALA A 51 10.19 -14.35 -7.68
N SER A 52 10.67 -14.34 -6.43
CA SER A 52 11.28 -15.49 -5.77
C SER A 52 10.32 -16.68 -5.64
N VAL A 53 9.07 -16.44 -5.19
CA VAL A 53 8.04 -17.48 -5.11
C VAL A 53 7.72 -18.06 -6.49
N SER A 54 7.67 -17.23 -7.53
CA SER A 54 7.41 -17.69 -8.90
C SER A 54 8.55 -18.55 -9.43
N GLU A 55 9.80 -18.15 -9.20
CA GLU A 55 11.00 -18.89 -9.58
C GLU A 55 11.07 -20.22 -8.84
N TYR A 56 10.88 -20.22 -7.52
CA TYR A 56 10.87 -21.43 -6.70
C TYR A 56 9.81 -22.42 -7.17
N ARG A 57 8.60 -21.95 -7.44
CA ARG A 57 7.49 -22.77 -7.95
C ARG A 57 7.81 -23.39 -9.31
N ALA A 58 8.42 -22.62 -10.20
CA ALA A 58 8.80 -23.11 -11.53
C ALA A 58 9.90 -24.18 -11.44
N ALA A 59 10.88 -24.01 -10.54
CA ALA A 59 11.99 -24.93 -10.37
C ALA A 59 11.62 -26.22 -9.62
N ASN A 60 10.80 -26.14 -8.58
CA ASN A 60 10.54 -27.22 -7.65
C ASN A 60 9.15 -27.87 -7.78
N GLY A 61 8.26 -27.31 -8.59
CA GLY A 61 6.91 -27.84 -8.78
C GLY A 61 5.96 -27.62 -7.58
N ARG A 62 6.41 -27.00 -6.48
CA ARG A 62 5.65 -26.67 -5.27
C ARG A 62 5.91 -25.24 -4.82
N TYR A 63 5.07 -24.69 -3.95
CA TYR A 63 5.30 -23.38 -3.36
C TYR A 63 6.31 -23.45 -2.20
N PRO A 64 7.10 -22.40 -1.96
CA PRO A 64 7.90 -22.27 -0.75
C PRO A 64 6.96 -22.02 0.45
N VAL A 65 7.40 -22.42 1.65
CA VAL A 65 6.62 -22.26 2.89
C VAL A 65 7.08 -21.09 3.75
N ASP A 66 8.27 -20.53 3.46
CA ASP A 66 8.85 -19.40 4.17
C ASP A 66 9.80 -18.58 3.29
N ASN A 67 10.32 -17.48 3.84
CA ASN A 67 11.27 -16.61 3.16
C ASN A 67 12.57 -17.31 2.81
N ALA A 68 13.10 -18.12 3.73
CA ALA A 68 14.37 -18.83 3.55
C ALA A 68 14.30 -19.80 2.37
N GLU A 69 13.22 -20.58 2.30
CA GLU A 69 12.99 -21.51 1.19
C GLU A 69 12.79 -20.78 -0.15
N ALA A 70 12.14 -19.60 -0.11
CA ALA A 70 12.00 -18.74 -1.28
C ALA A 70 13.31 -18.04 -1.71
N GLY A 71 14.40 -18.20 -0.94
CA GLY A 71 15.67 -17.50 -1.19
C GLY A 71 15.63 -16.00 -0.87
N LEU A 72 14.73 -15.59 0.01
CA LEU A 72 14.58 -14.23 0.50
C LEU A 72 15.32 -14.04 1.84
N PRO A 73 15.71 -12.81 2.18
CA PRO A 73 16.21 -12.51 3.53
C PRO A 73 15.12 -12.77 4.57
N ASP A 74 15.55 -13.16 5.79
CA ASP A 74 14.63 -13.41 6.92
C ASP A 74 13.75 -12.19 7.25
N VAL A 75 14.31 -10.99 7.05
CA VAL A 75 13.60 -9.73 7.27
C VAL A 75 13.60 -8.92 5.97
N LEU A 76 12.43 -8.73 5.41
CA LEU A 76 12.17 -7.84 4.29
C LEU A 76 11.24 -6.73 4.78
N GLU A 77 11.81 -5.56 5.07
CA GLU A 77 11.14 -4.42 5.71
C GLU A 77 11.42 -3.10 5.00
N SER A 78 10.65 -2.07 5.32
CA SER A 78 10.88 -0.69 4.90
C SER A 78 10.40 0.30 5.97
N SER A 79 10.42 1.60 5.66
CA SER A 79 9.93 2.64 6.57
C SER A 79 8.46 2.44 6.95
N TYR A 80 7.63 1.94 6.04
CA TYR A 80 6.19 1.76 6.21
C TYR A 80 5.74 0.30 6.21
N VAL A 81 6.66 -0.63 6.06
CA VAL A 81 6.42 -2.07 6.07
C VAL A 81 7.21 -2.69 7.20
N GLU A 82 6.54 -3.36 8.11
CA GLU A 82 7.15 -4.08 9.23
C GLU A 82 7.77 -5.39 8.76
N SER A 83 7.02 -6.16 7.95
CA SER A 83 7.50 -7.41 7.37
C SER A 83 6.81 -7.73 6.05
N VAL A 84 7.53 -8.46 5.20
CA VAL A 84 6.98 -9.20 4.06
C VAL A 84 7.38 -10.65 4.24
N GLU A 85 6.40 -11.51 4.45
CA GLU A 85 6.60 -12.91 4.80
C GLU A 85 5.93 -13.82 3.79
N VAL A 86 6.67 -14.83 3.36
CA VAL A 86 6.13 -15.95 2.59
C VAL A 86 5.66 -17.01 3.57
N GLY A 87 4.44 -17.47 3.42
CA GLY A 87 3.85 -18.52 4.22
C GLY A 87 3.35 -19.68 3.35
N ASP A 88 2.54 -20.52 3.95
CA ASP A 88 1.97 -21.71 3.32
C ASP A 88 1.35 -21.40 1.96
N GLU A 89 1.52 -22.33 1.03
CA GLU A 89 1.05 -22.20 -0.37
C GLU A 89 1.62 -20.99 -1.13
N GLY A 90 2.75 -20.43 -0.65
CA GLY A 90 3.41 -19.28 -1.27
C GLY A 90 2.64 -17.97 -1.11
N VAL A 91 1.72 -17.89 -0.16
CA VAL A 91 1.01 -16.66 0.17
C VAL A 91 1.99 -15.66 0.78
N ILE A 92 2.02 -14.44 0.25
CA ILE A 92 2.85 -13.37 0.76
C ILE A 92 1.99 -12.47 1.63
N THR A 93 2.36 -12.31 2.90
CA THR A 93 1.72 -11.41 3.86
C THR A 93 2.58 -10.19 4.08
N ILE A 94 1.98 -9.01 3.91
CA ILE A 94 2.62 -7.70 4.14
C ILE A 94 2.02 -7.13 5.42
N THR A 95 2.84 -6.83 6.42
CA THR A 95 2.43 -6.15 7.65
C THR A 95 2.92 -4.71 7.62
N TYR A 96 2.04 -3.75 7.95
CA TYR A 96 2.32 -2.31 7.86
C TYR A 96 2.66 -1.68 9.21
N ARG A 97 3.54 -0.65 9.18
CA ARG A 97 3.94 0.15 10.35
C ARG A 97 4.14 1.64 9.98
N ASN A 98 4.15 2.50 10.96
CA ASN A 98 4.52 3.94 10.82
C ASN A 98 3.72 4.70 9.75
N ILE A 99 2.48 4.32 9.50
CA ILE A 99 1.61 4.97 8.51
C ILE A 99 0.58 5.84 9.21
N ASP A 100 -0.33 5.22 9.94
CA ASP A 100 -1.45 5.80 10.66
C ASP A 100 -2.01 4.74 11.62
N ASP A 101 -2.62 5.13 12.73
CA ASP A 101 -3.19 4.19 13.70
C ASP A 101 -4.23 3.25 13.09
N ALA A 102 -4.92 3.69 12.04
CA ALA A 102 -5.91 2.87 11.34
C ALA A 102 -5.30 1.78 10.43
N VAL A 103 -3.98 1.81 10.20
CA VAL A 103 -3.27 0.89 9.28
C VAL A 103 -2.12 0.17 9.96
N ASN A 104 -1.55 0.74 11.03
CA ASN A 104 -0.43 0.14 11.74
C ASN A 104 -0.82 -1.24 12.30
N GLY A 105 0.00 -2.26 12.04
CA GLY A 105 -0.27 -3.67 12.37
C GLY A 105 -1.29 -4.36 11.45
N SER A 106 -1.87 -3.64 10.49
CA SER A 106 -2.78 -4.25 9.52
C SER A 106 -2.01 -5.00 8.42
N GLN A 107 -2.69 -5.96 7.80
CA GLN A 107 -2.08 -6.90 6.87
C GLN A 107 -2.80 -6.94 5.52
N LEU A 108 -2.00 -7.18 4.48
CA LEU A 108 -2.46 -7.45 3.12
C LEU A 108 -1.85 -8.76 2.64
N ALA A 109 -2.68 -9.66 2.11
CA ALA A 109 -2.24 -10.93 1.57
C ALA A 109 -2.20 -10.92 0.04
N LEU A 110 -1.15 -11.49 -0.51
CA LEU A 110 -0.99 -11.74 -1.94
C LEU A 110 -0.98 -13.24 -2.16
N THR A 111 -2.03 -13.76 -2.79
CA THR A 111 -2.21 -15.19 -3.01
C THR A 111 -1.84 -15.55 -4.44
N PRO A 112 -0.89 -16.47 -4.64
CA PRO A 112 -0.52 -16.94 -5.96
C PRO A 112 -1.54 -17.95 -6.48
N THR A 113 -1.81 -17.92 -7.78
CA THR A 113 -2.59 -18.93 -8.49
C THR A 113 -1.82 -19.38 -9.74
N TRP A 114 -1.56 -20.68 -9.84
CA TRP A 114 -0.90 -21.24 -11.02
C TRP A 114 -1.87 -21.34 -12.18
N GLY A 115 -1.56 -20.67 -13.26
CA GLY A 115 -2.35 -20.74 -14.49
C GLY A 115 -2.06 -22.04 -15.25
N ALA A 116 -3.06 -22.91 -15.39
CA ALA A 116 -2.92 -24.22 -16.04
C ALA A 116 -2.42 -24.16 -17.50
N ASN A 117 -2.64 -23.04 -18.19
CA ASN A 117 -2.36 -22.91 -19.62
C ASN A 117 -1.14 -22.02 -19.96
N MET A 118 -0.53 -21.34 -19.01
CA MET A 118 0.53 -20.35 -19.29
C MET A 118 1.85 -20.57 -18.53
N GLY A 119 1.90 -21.53 -17.60
CA GLY A 119 3.12 -21.77 -16.78
C GLY A 119 3.55 -20.54 -15.95
N ALA A 120 2.66 -19.60 -15.72
CA ALA A 120 2.93 -18.38 -14.99
C ALA A 120 1.99 -18.23 -13.80
N LEU A 121 2.49 -17.62 -12.71
CA LEU A 121 1.68 -17.25 -11.54
C LEU A 121 0.89 -15.97 -11.80
N THR A 122 -0.38 -16.01 -11.45
CA THR A 122 -1.20 -14.82 -11.27
C THR A 122 -1.34 -14.52 -9.78
N TRP A 123 -1.45 -13.26 -9.43
CA TRP A 123 -1.48 -12.81 -8.03
C TRP A 123 -2.78 -12.09 -7.73
N SER A 124 -3.53 -12.59 -6.77
CA SER A 124 -4.65 -11.85 -6.18
C SER A 124 -4.18 -11.14 -4.91
N CYS A 125 -4.74 -9.95 -4.66
CA CYS A 125 -4.40 -9.13 -3.52
C CYS A 125 -5.67 -8.86 -2.73
N LYS A 126 -5.67 -9.17 -1.41
CA LYS A 126 -6.82 -8.93 -0.52
C LYS A 126 -6.35 -8.62 0.90
N PRO A 127 -7.13 -7.85 1.67
CA PRO A 127 -6.93 -7.74 3.12
C PRO A 127 -7.03 -9.12 3.79
N THR A 128 -6.24 -9.35 4.82
CA THR A 128 -6.36 -10.59 5.62
C THR A 128 -7.67 -10.58 6.43
N ALA A 129 -8.19 -11.76 6.76
CA ALA A 129 -9.46 -11.88 7.48
C ALA A 129 -9.38 -11.35 8.91
N ALA A 130 -8.22 -11.49 9.58
CA ALA A 130 -8.07 -11.12 11.00
C ALA A 130 -7.72 -9.65 11.19
N ASN A 131 -6.70 -9.15 10.47
CA ASN A 131 -6.14 -7.80 10.63
C ASN A 131 -5.98 -7.11 9.27
N GLY A 132 -6.96 -7.22 8.39
CA GLY A 132 -6.88 -6.67 7.05
C GLY A 132 -6.84 -5.14 7.02
N VAL A 133 -6.02 -4.60 6.12
CA VAL A 133 -6.04 -3.16 5.81
C VAL A 133 -7.43 -2.76 5.34
N ASN A 134 -7.95 -1.65 5.84
CA ASN A 134 -9.25 -1.13 5.43
C ASN A 134 -9.27 -0.86 3.92
N GLU A 135 -10.35 -1.28 3.23
CA GLU A 135 -10.52 -1.14 1.77
C GLU A 135 -10.35 0.30 1.27
N ARG A 136 -10.62 1.29 2.12
CA ARG A 136 -10.43 2.71 1.83
C ARG A 136 -8.97 3.03 1.46
N TYR A 137 -8.01 2.32 2.05
CA TYR A 137 -6.56 2.60 1.93
C TYR A 137 -5.83 1.70 0.95
N ILE A 138 -6.50 0.72 0.35
CA ILE A 138 -5.89 -0.18 -0.63
C ILE A 138 -6.21 0.22 -2.08
N PRO A 139 -5.33 -0.15 -3.04
CA PRO A 139 -5.61 0.03 -4.47
C PRO A 139 -6.84 -0.76 -4.90
N GLN A 140 -7.49 -0.29 -5.96
CA GLN A 140 -8.75 -0.88 -6.44
C GLN A 140 -8.62 -2.38 -6.82
N LYS A 141 -7.45 -2.79 -7.28
CA LYS A 141 -7.16 -4.20 -7.63
C LYS A 141 -7.03 -5.14 -6.42
N CYS A 142 -6.96 -4.61 -5.20
CA CYS A 142 -6.85 -5.36 -3.94
C CYS A 142 -8.14 -5.32 -3.11
N ARG A 143 -9.21 -4.74 -3.64
CA ARG A 143 -10.53 -4.66 -2.99
C ARG A 143 -11.38 -5.89 -3.27
#